data_973019662864e7153e73f03b32044be1
#
_entry.id   973019662864e7153e73f03b32044be1
#
_cell.length_a   1.000
_cell.length_b   1.000
_cell.length_c   1.000
_cell.angle_alpha   90.00
_cell.angle_beta   90.00
_cell.angle_gamma   90.00
#
_symmetry.space_group_name_H-M   'P 1'
#
loop_
_entity.id
_entity.type
_entity.pdbx_description
1 polymer ?
#
loop_
_entity_poly.entity_id
_entity_poly.type
_entity_poly.pdbx_seq_one_letter_code
_entity_poly.pdbx_strand_id
1 'polypeptide(L)'
;SLKCSNNKIVMASGPCLAKELISKSHTRTLFASKKIANAKYIKKIIENEYYHPDVTKDIQGAEICSAIKNIYATVIGSSQGQVGSLSKKKDDNYFNTSAGLYEQSLKEMKFIVEKFGGNIDTAYGLAGAGDLHVSILGGRNAKLGFYLGKGLLYESIVKKQMKNITVEGAELIKSSGAKILSLVGQRKLPLLKSLIKAIKKNKRLKIDWKQFTF
;
A
#
# COMPACT_ATOMS: atom_id res chain seq x y z
N SER A 1 -12.57 -19.48 -19.30
CA SER A 1 -12.93 -18.38 -18.38
C SER A 1 -14.14 -18.78 -17.56
N LEU A 2 -13.95 -18.87 -16.24
CA LEU A 2 -15.06 -19.07 -15.31
C LEU A 2 -15.98 -17.84 -15.37
N LYS A 3 -17.16 -17.98 -15.99
CA LYS A 3 -18.22 -16.97 -15.93
C LYS A 3 -18.86 -17.01 -14.53
N CYS A 4 -18.20 -16.42 -13.55
CA CYS A 4 -18.81 -16.20 -12.23
C CYS A 4 -19.65 -14.92 -12.29
N SER A 5 -20.91 -14.96 -11.86
CA SER A 5 -21.69 -13.74 -11.75
C SER A 5 -21.05 -12.86 -10.67
N ASN A 6 -20.86 -11.56 -10.93
CA ASN A 6 -20.29 -10.59 -9.99
C ASN A 6 -20.96 -10.59 -8.60
N ASN A 7 -22.15 -11.17 -8.50
CA ASN A 7 -22.91 -11.28 -7.27
C ASN A 7 -22.45 -12.40 -6.32
N LYS A 8 -21.55 -13.30 -6.76
CA LYS A 8 -21.03 -14.41 -5.97
C LYS A 8 -19.57 -14.23 -5.55
N ILE A 9 -18.97 -13.08 -5.87
CA ILE A 9 -17.56 -12.80 -5.54
C ILE A 9 -17.48 -12.22 -4.15
N VAL A 10 -16.56 -12.74 -3.34
CA VAL A 10 -16.11 -12.16 -2.08
C VAL A 10 -14.60 -11.94 -2.18
N MET A 11 -14.17 -10.70 -1.99
CA MET A 11 -12.76 -10.35 -1.95
C MET A 11 -12.29 -10.35 -0.50
N ALA A 12 -11.17 -10.99 -0.22
CA ALA A 12 -10.45 -10.87 1.04
C ALA A 12 -9.34 -9.82 0.92
N SER A 13 -9.25 -8.92 1.88
CA SER A 13 -8.28 -7.83 1.95
C SER A 13 -7.89 -7.56 3.40
N GLY A 14 -6.86 -6.74 3.61
CA GLY A 14 -6.40 -6.36 4.94
C GLY A 14 -5.17 -7.12 5.39
N PRO A 15 -4.65 -6.82 6.60
CA PRO A 15 -3.42 -7.41 7.11
C PRO A 15 -3.58 -8.91 7.35
N CYS A 16 -2.79 -9.72 6.64
CA CYS A 16 -2.80 -11.17 6.81
C CYS A 16 -1.46 -11.76 6.36
N LEU A 17 -0.50 -11.82 7.26
CA LEU A 17 0.76 -12.49 7.02
C LEU A 17 0.59 -13.99 7.27
N ALA A 18 0.84 -14.83 6.27
CA ALA A 18 0.70 -16.28 6.36
C ALA A 18 1.48 -16.88 7.54
N LYS A 19 2.69 -16.36 7.81
CA LYS A 19 3.53 -16.79 8.94
C LYS A 19 2.81 -16.57 10.29
N GLU A 20 2.19 -15.43 10.49
CA GLU A 20 1.47 -15.11 11.72
C GLU A 20 0.19 -15.93 11.86
N LEU A 21 -0.53 -16.11 10.74
CA LEU A 21 -1.74 -16.94 10.72
C LEU A 21 -1.42 -18.40 11.08
N ILE A 22 -0.33 -18.97 10.56
CA ILE A 22 0.13 -20.32 10.93
C ILE A 22 0.47 -20.40 12.42
N SER A 23 1.03 -19.32 12.99
CA SER A 23 1.35 -19.22 14.42
C SER A 23 0.12 -18.91 15.30
N LYS A 24 -1.10 -18.90 14.72
CA LYS A 24 -2.35 -18.58 15.41
C LYS A 24 -2.36 -17.18 16.06
N SER A 25 -1.63 -16.23 15.52
CA SER A 25 -1.67 -14.83 15.96
C SER A 25 -3.02 -14.23 15.59
N HIS A 26 -3.61 -13.45 16.51
CA HIS A 26 -4.88 -12.77 16.26
C HIS A 26 -4.79 -11.89 15.02
N THR A 27 -5.61 -12.18 14.03
CA THR A 27 -5.60 -11.53 12.71
C THR A 27 -7.00 -11.01 12.37
N ARG A 28 -7.11 -9.74 12.04
CA ARG A 28 -8.34 -9.13 11.49
C ARG A 28 -8.16 -8.85 10.01
N THR A 29 -9.13 -9.25 9.21
CA THR A 29 -9.17 -9.01 7.76
C THR A 29 -10.51 -8.42 7.35
N LEU A 30 -10.66 -8.04 6.10
CA LEU A 30 -11.90 -7.50 5.54
C LEU A 30 -12.38 -8.37 4.39
N PHE A 31 -13.64 -8.80 4.44
CA PHE A 31 -14.33 -9.44 3.32
C PHE A 31 -15.29 -8.45 2.68
N ALA A 32 -15.04 -8.16 1.42
CA ALA A 32 -15.82 -7.23 0.64
C ALA A 32 -16.64 -7.97 -0.43
N SER A 33 -17.94 -7.66 -0.53
CA SER A 33 -18.82 -8.21 -1.57
C SER A 33 -19.97 -7.27 -1.86
N LYS A 34 -20.36 -7.15 -3.14
CA LYS A 34 -21.57 -6.40 -3.54
C LYS A 34 -22.82 -6.89 -2.80
N LYS A 35 -22.93 -8.20 -2.56
CA LYS A 35 -23.95 -8.80 -1.70
C LYS A 35 -23.34 -9.12 -0.34
N ILE A 36 -23.63 -8.29 0.65
CA ILE A 36 -23.10 -8.45 2.01
C ILE A 36 -23.38 -9.84 2.60
N ALA A 37 -24.47 -10.50 2.20
CA ALA A 37 -24.80 -11.85 2.65
C ALA A 37 -23.71 -12.85 2.29
N ASN A 38 -23.06 -12.71 1.12
CA ASN A 38 -21.96 -13.59 0.72
C ASN A 38 -20.75 -13.40 1.62
N ALA A 39 -20.37 -12.14 1.92
CA ALA A 39 -19.26 -11.86 2.83
C ALA A 39 -19.55 -12.40 4.25
N LYS A 40 -20.77 -12.20 4.75
CA LYS A 40 -21.22 -12.76 6.05
C LYS A 40 -21.19 -14.28 6.06
N TYR A 41 -21.59 -14.91 4.96
CA TYR A 41 -21.57 -16.37 4.85
C TYR A 41 -20.13 -16.91 4.92
N ILE A 42 -19.21 -16.35 4.15
CA ILE A 42 -17.80 -16.76 4.19
C ILE A 42 -17.19 -16.49 5.58
N LYS A 43 -17.46 -15.30 6.16
CA LYS A 43 -17.04 -14.99 7.53
C LYS A 43 -17.44 -16.11 8.49
N LYS A 44 -18.72 -16.51 8.51
CA LYS A 44 -19.24 -17.56 9.41
C LYS A 44 -18.51 -18.90 9.26
N ILE A 45 -18.01 -19.21 8.06
CA ILE A 45 -17.32 -20.50 7.80
C ILE A 45 -15.89 -20.47 8.33
N ILE A 46 -15.20 -19.33 8.21
CA ILE A 46 -13.75 -19.30 8.45
C ILE A 46 -13.32 -18.54 9.71
N GLU A 47 -14.25 -17.78 10.32
CA GLU A 47 -13.99 -17.13 11.62
C GLU A 47 -13.70 -18.17 12.70
N ASN A 48 -12.67 -17.92 13.50
CA ASN A 48 -12.26 -18.80 14.59
C ASN A 48 -11.60 -17.97 15.72
N GLU A 49 -11.01 -18.66 16.71
CA GLU A 49 -10.43 -18.02 17.90
C GLU A 49 -9.36 -16.96 17.60
N TYR A 50 -8.65 -17.07 16.48
CA TYR A 50 -7.54 -16.15 16.11
C TYR A 50 -7.73 -15.46 14.77
N TYR A 51 -8.77 -15.78 13.99
CA TYR A 51 -9.04 -15.15 12.70
C TYR A 51 -10.41 -14.48 12.70
N HIS A 52 -10.43 -13.15 12.61
CA HIS A 52 -11.59 -12.28 12.83
C HIS A 52 -11.90 -11.41 11.60
N PRO A 53 -12.64 -11.92 10.61
CA PRO A 53 -13.00 -11.13 9.43
C PRO A 53 -14.09 -10.11 9.73
N ASP A 54 -13.89 -8.86 9.31
CA ASP A 54 -14.95 -7.88 9.14
C ASP A 54 -15.60 -8.03 7.76
N VAL A 55 -16.76 -7.40 7.55
CA VAL A 55 -17.49 -7.48 6.28
C VAL A 55 -17.91 -6.09 5.80
N THR A 56 -17.84 -5.87 4.48
CA THR A 56 -18.26 -4.62 3.85
C THR A 56 -18.94 -4.87 2.51
N LYS A 57 -19.76 -3.89 2.05
CA LYS A 57 -20.26 -3.83 0.68
C LYS A 57 -19.30 -3.11 -0.27
N ASP A 58 -18.34 -2.38 0.27
CA ASP A 58 -17.38 -1.58 -0.50
C ASP A 58 -16.26 -2.44 -1.08
N ILE A 59 -16.61 -3.27 -2.07
CA ILE A 59 -15.62 -4.06 -2.80
C ILE A 59 -14.65 -3.17 -3.59
N GLN A 60 -15.16 -2.04 -4.10
CA GLN A 60 -14.37 -1.12 -4.91
C GLN A 60 -13.28 -0.43 -4.09
N GLY A 61 -13.62 0.08 -2.91
CA GLY A 61 -12.63 0.65 -1.99
C GLY A 61 -11.60 -0.38 -1.53
N ALA A 62 -12.03 -1.62 -1.23
CA ALA A 62 -11.13 -2.69 -0.84
C ALA A 62 -10.13 -3.06 -1.95
N GLU A 63 -10.59 -3.20 -3.20
CA GLU A 63 -9.74 -3.49 -4.36
C GLU A 63 -8.72 -2.38 -4.61
N ILE A 64 -9.18 -1.11 -4.58
CA ILE A 64 -8.31 0.05 -4.77
C ILE A 64 -7.25 0.10 -3.68
N CYS A 65 -7.63 -0.02 -2.40
CA CYS A 65 -6.70 -0.01 -1.28
C CYS A 65 -5.64 -1.10 -1.43
N SER A 66 -6.04 -2.33 -1.73
CA SER A 66 -5.13 -3.47 -1.92
C SER A 66 -4.12 -3.24 -3.04
N ALA A 67 -4.52 -2.55 -4.11
CA ALA A 67 -3.61 -2.22 -5.20
C ALA A 67 -2.63 -1.10 -4.82
N ILE A 68 -3.15 0.04 -4.30
CA ILE A 68 -2.34 1.25 -4.11
C ILE A 68 -1.48 1.24 -2.84
N LYS A 69 -1.81 0.42 -1.81
CA LYS A 69 -0.98 0.30 -0.59
C LYS A 69 0.49 0.01 -0.91
N ASN A 70 0.76 -0.76 -1.96
CA ASN A 70 2.10 -1.14 -2.38
C ASN A 70 2.92 0.06 -2.89
N ILE A 71 2.26 1.03 -3.53
CA ILE A 71 2.87 2.31 -3.91
C ILE A 71 3.35 3.03 -2.66
N TYR A 72 2.48 3.14 -1.65
CA TYR A 72 2.75 3.90 -0.44
C TYR A 72 3.70 3.17 0.51
N ALA A 73 3.68 1.84 0.57
CA ALA A 73 4.70 1.07 1.27
C ALA A 73 6.11 1.35 0.72
N THR A 74 6.23 1.61 -0.60
CA THR A 74 7.50 2.00 -1.20
C THR A 74 7.98 3.37 -0.70
N VAL A 75 7.12 4.39 -0.66
CA VAL A 75 7.56 5.71 -0.20
C VAL A 75 7.84 5.74 1.30
N ILE A 76 7.05 5.06 2.12
CA ILE A 76 7.29 4.99 3.55
C ILE A 76 8.61 4.25 3.84
N GLY A 77 8.87 3.14 3.14
CA GLY A 77 10.13 2.40 3.24
C GLY A 77 11.37 3.24 2.90
N SER A 78 11.22 4.34 2.14
CA SER A 78 12.33 5.24 1.83
C SER A 78 12.86 5.99 3.05
N SER A 79 12.06 6.20 4.09
CA SER A 79 12.49 6.84 5.33
C SER A 79 13.65 6.07 5.98
N GLN A 80 13.58 4.75 5.97
CA GLN A 80 14.60 3.89 6.56
C GLN A 80 15.91 3.90 5.75
N GLY A 81 15.83 4.12 4.44
CA GLY A 81 17.01 4.26 3.59
C GLY A 81 17.79 5.56 3.82
N GLN A 82 17.14 6.60 4.33
CA GLN A 82 17.76 7.89 4.62
C GLN A 82 18.62 7.84 5.88
N VAL A 83 18.33 6.95 6.84
CA VAL A 83 19.05 6.82 8.11
C VAL A 83 20.55 6.61 7.89
N GLY A 84 20.92 5.71 7.01
CA GLY A 84 22.31 5.35 6.77
C GLY A 84 23.19 6.46 6.16
N SER A 85 22.59 7.58 5.70
CA SER A 85 23.31 8.74 5.17
C SER A 85 23.56 9.84 6.22
N LEU A 86 22.82 9.82 7.34
CA LEU A 86 22.80 10.89 8.33
C LEU A 86 23.21 10.42 9.73
N SER A 87 23.09 9.14 10.03
CA SER A 87 23.46 8.58 11.35
C SER A 87 24.58 7.55 11.25
N LYS A 88 25.51 7.61 12.20
CA LYS A 88 26.59 6.62 12.36
C LYS A 88 26.16 5.39 13.18
N LYS A 89 24.96 5.41 13.77
CA LYS A 89 24.42 4.31 14.59
C LYS A 89 23.59 3.37 13.75
N LYS A 90 23.82 2.07 13.88
CA LYS A 90 23.22 1.00 13.07
C LYS A 90 21.73 0.79 13.33
N ASP A 91 21.23 1.26 14.47
CA ASP A 91 19.86 1.02 14.98
C ASP A 91 18.95 2.26 14.95
N ASP A 92 19.38 3.37 14.33
CA ASP A 92 18.54 4.55 14.22
C ASP A 92 17.45 4.33 13.17
N ASN A 93 16.19 4.47 13.59
CA ASN A 93 15.02 4.47 12.73
C ASN A 93 14.43 5.87 12.67
N TYR A 94 14.08 6.34 11.47
CA TYR A 94 13.43 7.64 11.31
C TYR A 94 11.90 7.51 11.45
N PHE A 95 11.47 7.26 12.70
CA PHE A 95 10.04 7.07 13.00
C PHE A 95 9.21 8.32 12.69
N ASN A 96 9.69 9.53 13.01
CA ASN A 96 8.99 10.77 12.68
C ASN A 96 8.78 10.93 11.18
N THR A 97 9.82 10.68 10.38
CA THR A 97 9.74 10.69 8.91
C THR A 97 8.79 9.65 8.41
N SER A 98 8.88 8.42 8.91
CA SER A 98 7.99 7.31 8.56
C SER A 98 6.53 7.63 8.89
N ALA A 99 6.25 8.19 10.07
CA ALA A 99 4.91 8.56 10.50
C ALA A 99 4.29 9.65 9.62
N GLY A 100 5.06 10.70 9.29
CA GLY A 100 4.59 11.75 8.38
C GLY A 100 4.31 11.24 6.96
N LEU A 101 5.16 10.34 6.44
CA LEU A 101 4.91 9.68 5.15
C LEU A 101 3.70 8.76 5.22
N TYR A 102 3.49 8.05 6.32
CA TYR A 102 2.33 7.18 6.53
C TYR A 102 1.02 7.98 6.51
N GLU A 103 0.97 9.06 7.28
CA GLU A 103 -0.19 9.94 7.36
C GLU A 103 -0.54 10.54 5.98
N GLN A 104 0.45 11.11 5.30
CA GLN A 104 0.24 11.65 3.94
C GLN A 104 -0.15 10.55 2.94
N SER A 105 0.36 9.33 3.10
CA SER A 105 -0.04 8.19 2.27
C SER A 105 -1.51 7.85 2.44
N LEU A 106 -2.03 7.86 3.66
CA LEU A 106 -3.46 7.62 3.91
C LEU A 106 -4.34 8.71 3.29
N LYS A 107 -3.91 9.98 3.33
CA LYS A 107 -4.62 11.07 2.65
C LYS A 107 -4.66 10.88 1.14
N GLU A 108 -3.54 10.50 0.53
CA GLU A 108 -3.51 10.22 -0.91
C GLU A 108 -4.36 9.00 -1.26
N MET A 109 -4.32 7.94 -0.47
CA MET A 109 -5.17 6.77 -0.64
C MET A 109 -6.65 7.13 -0.57
N LYS A 110 -7.06 7.94 0.42
CA LYS A 110 -8.43 8.48 0.53
C LYS A 110 -8.87 9.16 -0.77
N PHE A 111 -8.06 10.09 -1.29
CA PHE A 111 -8.40 10.81 -2.53
C PHE A 111 -8.54 9.89 -3.74
N ILE A 112 -7.70 8.86 -3.82
CA ILE A 112 -7.79 7.87 -4.90
C ILE A 112 -9.04 7.02 -4.73
N VAL A 113 -9.31 6.49 -3.54
CA VAL A 113 -10.49 5.67 -3.25
C VAL A 113 -11.77 6.43 -3.57
N GLU A 114 -11.90 7.67 -3.08
CA GLU A 114 -13.03 8.55 -3.35
C GLU A 114 -13.22 8.81 -4.85
N LYS A 115 -12.15 9.13 -5.57
CA LYS A 115 -12.19 9.41 -7.01
C LYS A 115 -12.70 8.23 -7.83
N PHE A 116 -12.40 7.02 -7.39
CA PHE A 116 -12.82 5.80 -8.07
C PHE A 116 -14.09 5.17 -7.47
N GLY A 117 -14.83 5.90 -6.63
CA GLY A 117 -16.16 5.50 -6.14
C GLY A 117 -16.16 4.50 -4.98
N GLY A 118 -15.03 4.32 -4.29
CA GLY A 118 -14.96 3.58 -3.02
C GLY A 118 -15.29 4.47 -1.83
N ASN A 119 -15.59 3.85 -0.69
CA ASN A 119 -15.81 4.55 0.56
C ASN A 119 -14.46 4.98 1.18
N ILE A 120 -14.35 6.24 1.57
CA ILE A 120 -13.16 6.81 2.21
C ILE A 120 -12.77 6.10 3.51
N ASP A 121 -13.75 5.60 4.27
CA ASP A 121 -13.51 4.87 5.51
C ASP A 121 -12.75 3.56 5.27
N THR A 122 -12.89 2.96 4.08
CA THR A 122 -12.13 1.77 3.69
C THR A 122 -10.63 2.05 3.58
N ALA A 123 -10.24 3.29 3.20
CA ALA A 123 -8.83 3.70 3.17
C ALA A 123 -8.22 3.78 4.57
N TYR A 124 -8.98 4.17 5.57
CA TYR A 124 -8.54 4.24 6.97
C TYR A 124 -8.73 2.92 7.75
N GLY A 125 -9.47 1.97 7.17
CA GLY A 125 -9.75 0.67 7.74
C GLY A 125 -8.68 -0.40 7.45
N LEU A 126 -9.10 -1.66 7.62
CA LEU A 126 -8.22 -2.83 7.47
C LEU A 126 -7.63 -2.95 6.06
N ALA A 127 -8.42 -2.68 5.00
CA ALA A 127 -7.94 -2.81 3.62
C ALA A 127 -6.93 -1.72 3.23
N GLY A 128 -7.01 -0.54 3.84
CA GLY A 128 -6.09 0.58 3.61
C GLY A 128 -5.01 0.66 4.67
N ALA A 129 -5.28 1.37 5.76
CA ALA A 129 -4.32 1.66 6.84
C ALA A 129 -3.73 0.38 7.46
N GLY A 130 -4.58 -0.62 7.76
CA GLY A 130 -4.13 -1.87 8.39
C GLY A 130 -3.16 -2.65 7.49
N ASP A 131 -3.52 -2.84 6.22
CA ASP A 131 -2.69 -3.59 5.27
C ASP A 131 -1.43 -2.82 4.85
N LEU A 132 -1.51 -1.48 4.79
CA LEU A 132 -0.34 -0.62 4.58
C LEU A 132 0.64 -0.76 5.74
N HIS A 133 0.16 -0.75 7.00
CA HIS A 133 1.00 -0.92 8.19
C HIS A 133 1.84 -2.19 8.12
N VAL A 134 1.22 -3.33 7.82
CA VAL A 134 1.94 -4.60 7.67
C VAL A 134 2.90 -4.58 6.48
N SER A 135 2.52 -3.94 5.39
CA SER A 135 3.33 -3.86 4.17
C SER A 135 4.62 -3.05 4.32
N ILE A 136 4.69 -2.12 5.29
CA ILE A 136 5.90 -1.34 5.56
C ILE A 136 6.91 -2.04 6.48
N LEU A 137 6.47 -3.03 7.28
CA LEU A 137 7.33 -3.76 8.21
C LEU A 137 8.27 -4.74 7.50
N GLY A 138 8.04 -5.01 6.23
CA GLY A 138 8.87 -5.90 5.41
C GLY A 138 8.29 -6.01 4.01
N GLY A 139 8.93 -6.78 3.16
CA GLY A 139 8.44 -7.04 1.82
C GLY A 139 9.12 -6.22 0.73
N ARG A 140 8.76 -6.55 -0.50
CA ARG A 140 9.46 -6.08 -1.71
C ARG A 140 9.29 -4.59 -1.95
N ASN A 141 8.10 -4.05 -1.67
CA ASN A 141 7.81 -2.63 -1.86
C ASN A 141 8.61 -1.76 -0.87
N ALA A 142 8.61 -2.09 0.42
CA ALA A 142 9.40 -1.39 1.43
C ALA A 142 10.90 -1.48 1.14
N LYS A 143 11.39 -2.64 0.69
CA LYS A 143 12.79 -2.86 0.30
C LYS A 143 13.20 -1.99 -0.90
N LEU A 144 12.33 -1.86 -1.93
CA LEU A 144 12.56 -0.90 -3.02
C LEU A 144 12.67 0.51 -2.48
N GLY A 145 11.72 0.89 -1.60
CA GLY A 145 11.71 2.19 -0.94
C GLY A 145 13.02 2.48 -0.22
N PHE A 146 13.50 1.54 0.58
CA PHE A 146 14.78 1.65 1.28
C PHE A 146 15.95 2.01 0.34
N TYR A 147 16.07 1.33 -0.80
CA TYR A 147 17.12 1.66 -1.76
C TYR A 147 16.93 3.02 -2.43
N LEU A 148 15.68 3.40 -2.74
CA LEU A 148 15.38 4.73 -3.27
C LEU A 148 15.72 5.82 -2.23
N GLY A 149 15.45 5.57 -0.94
CA GLY A 149 15.82 6.44 0.18
C GLY A 149 17.32 6.64 0.32
N LYS A 150 18.12 5.63 0.03
CA LYS A 150 19.59 5.73 -0.08
C LYS A 150 20.07 6.56 -1.28
N GLY A 151 19.16 7.10 -2.08
CA GLY A 151 19.49 7.89 -3.26
C GLY A 151 19.85 7.08 -4.50
N LEU A 152 19.68 5.75 -4.50
CA LEU A 152 19.91 4.92 -5.67
C LEU A 152 18.83 5.14 -6.74
N LEU A 153 19.21 5.00 -7.99
CA LEU A 153 18.31 5.09 -9.12
C LEU A 153 17.54 3.78 -9.31
N TYR A 154 16.27 3.86 -9.71
CA TYR A 154 15.39 2.71 -9.87
C TYR A 154 15.99 1.60 -10.76
N GLU A 155 16.52 1.95 -11.93
CA GLU A 155 17.12 0.97 -12.84
C GLU A 155 18.35 0.27 -12.24
N SER A 156 19.16 1.00 -11.48
CA SER A 156 20.30 0.41 -10.76
C SER A 156 19.85 -0.58 -9.69
N ILE A 157 18.79 -0.23 -8.95
CA ILE A 157 18.21 -1.09 -7.92
C ILE A 157 17.71 -2.40 -8.54
N VAL A 158 16.93 -2.32 -9.61
CA VAL A 158 16.37 -3.50 -10.28
C VAL A 158 17.48 -4.40 -10.82
N LYS A 159 18.51 -3.81 -11.42
CA LYS A 159 19.62 -4.57 -12.02
C LYS A 159 20.53 -5.24 -10.98
N LYS A 160 20.80 -4.57 -9.85
CA LYS A 160 21.85 -4.99 -8.89
C LYS A 160 21.29 -5.54 -7.58
N GLN A 161 20.27 -4.89 -6.99
CA GLN A 161 19.80 -5.16 -5.64
C GLN A 161 18.53 -6.03 -5.60
N MET A 162 17.71 -5.96 -6.64
CA MET A 162 16.42 -6.64 -6.72
C MET A 162 16.24 -7.38 -8.07
N LYS A 163 17.33 -8.01 -8.55
CA LYS A 163 17.29 -8.77 -9.80
C LYS A 163 16.24 -9.88 -9.72
N ASN A 164 15.43 -10.00 -10.78
CA ASN A 164 14.33 -10.99 -10.89
C ASN A 164 13.25 -10.87 -9.81
N ILE A 165 13.15 -9.73 -9.14
CA ILE A 165 12.09 -9.48 -8.14
C ILE A 165 11.08 -8.51 -8.74
N THR A 166 9.84 -8.97 -8.91
CA THR A 166 8.72 -8.09 -9.27
C THR A 166 8.29 -7.29 -8.05
N VAL A 167 8.18 -5.97 -8.20
CA VAL A 167 7.70 -5.05 -7.16
C VAL A 167 6.39 -4.44 -7.61
N GLU A 168 5.30 -4.87 -7.01
CA GLU A 168 3.93 -4.57 -7.43
C GLU A 168 3.64 -3.08 -7.48
N GLY A 169 4.10 -2.32 -6.46
CA GLY A 169 3.94 -0.87 -6.41
C GLY A 169 4.64 -0.17 -7.58
N ALA A 170 5.83 -0.64 -7.96
CA ALA A 170 6.56 -0.09 -9.10
C ALA A 170 5.86 -0.39 -10.43
N GLU A 171 5.36 -1.61 -10.61
CA GLU A 171 4.62 -1.98 -11.82
C GLU A 171 3.31 -1.20 -11.95
N LEU A 172 2.59 -0.99 -10.85
CA LEU A 172 1.38 -0.16 -10.83
C LEU A 172 1.70 1.31 -11.16
N ILE A 173 2.80 1.86 -10.66
CA ILE A 173 3.26 3.22 -11.00
C ILE A 173 3.58 3.32 -12.49
N LYS A 174 4.26 2.34 -13.07
CA LYS A 174 4.61 2.33 -14.49
C LYS A 174 3.37 2.27 -15.38
N SER A 175 2.46 1.35 -15.08
CA SER A 175 1.26 1.12 -15.89
C SER A 175 0.21 2.22 -15.72
N SER A 176 -0.09 2.61 -14.48
CA SER A 176 -1.27 3.42 -14.16
C SER A 176 -1.00 4.70 -13.39
N GLY A 177 0.21 4.88 -12.82
CA GLY A 177 0.51 6.00 -11.94
C GLY A 177 0.23 7.37 -12.55
N ALA A 178 0.61 7.59 -13.82
CA ALA A 178 0.35 8.86 -14.50
C ALA A 178 -1.15 9.13 -14.72
N LYS A 179 -1.93 8.10 -15.03
CA LYS A 179 -3.39 8.19 -15.19
C LYS A 179 -4.07 8.51 -13.85
N ILE A 180 -3.67 7.84 -12.77
CA ILE A 180 -4.18 8.12 -11.42
C ILE A 180 -3.88 9.57 -11.04
N LEU A 181 -2.64 10.02 -11.24
CA LEU A 181 -2.21 11.39 -10.93
C LEU A 181 -3.01 12.45 -11.71
N SER A 182 -3.32 12.18 -12.98
CA SER A 182 -4.13 13.07 -13.83
C SER A 182 -5.59 13.12 -13.36
N LEU A 183 -6.19 11.98 -13.02
CA LEU A 183 -7.60 11.89 -12.64
C LEU A 183 -7.91 12.45 -11.26
N VAL A 184 -7.00 12.30 -10.31
CA VAL A 184 -7.18 12.77 -8.91
C VAL A 184 -6.68 14.20 -8.73
N GLY A 185 -5.60 14.55 -9.42
CA GLY A 185 -4.96 15.86 -9.36
C GLY A 185 -3.60 15.87 -8.68
N GLN A 186 -2.64 16.56 -9.32
CA GLN A 186 -1.24 16.55 -8.88
C GLN A 186 -0.99 17.16 -7.50
N ARG A 187 -1.83 18.12 -7.08
CA ARG A 187 -1.72 18.78 -5.76
C ARG A 187 -2.16 17.85 -4.62
N LYS A 188 -3.09 16.92 -4.90
CA LYS A 188 -3.58 15.96 -3.92
C LYS A 188 -2.67 14.74 -3.73
N LEU A 189 -1.75 14.48 -4.67
CA LEU A 189 -0.92 13.27 -4.71
C LEU A 189 0.59 13.58 -4.81
N PRO A 190 1.17 14.36 -3.89
CA PRO A 190 2.58 14.73 -3.93
C PRO A 190 3.54 13.53 -3.81
N LEU A 191 3.18 12.50 -3.02
CA LEU A 191 4.00 11.30 -2.88
C LEU A 191 3.99 10.46 -4.16
N LEU A 192 2.80 10.19 -4.72
CA LEU A 192 2.69 9.49 -6.01
C LEU A 192 3.45 10.22 -7.11
N LYS A 193 3.36 11.55 -7.18
CA LYS A 193 4.10 12.38 -8.14
C LYS A 193 5.61 12.20 -7.99
N SER A 194 6.11 12.14 -6.75
CA SER A 194 7.53 11.93 -6.46
C SER A 194 7.99 10.52 -6.88
N LEU A 195 7.20 9.50 -6.60
CA LEU A 195 7.48 8.12 -7.01
C LEU A 195 7.45 7.93 -8.54
N ILE A 196 6.52 8.59 -9.25
CA ILE A 196 6.50 8.57 -10.72
C ILE A 196 7.82 9.13 -11.29
N LYS A 197 8.33 10.24 -10.72
CA LYS A 197 9.63 10.79 -11.14
C LYS A 197 10.77 9.82 -10.87
N ALA A 198 10.76 9.16 -9.70
CA ALA A 198 11.82 8.23 -9.34
C ALA A 198 11.79 6.96 -10.21
N ILE A 199 10.62 6.37 -10.44
CA ILE A 199 10.48 5.05 -11.08
C ILE A 199 10.39 5.17 -12.61
N LYS A 200 9.50 6.04 -13.15
CA LYS A 200 9.33 6.15 -14.61
C LYS A 200 10.39 7.01 -15.29
N LYS A 201 10.90 8.04 -14.59
CA LYS A 201 11.92 8.96 -15.14
C LYS A 201 13.32 8.65 -14.62
N ASN A 202 13.48 7.56 -13.87
CA ASN A 202 14.73 7.09 -13.28
C ASN A 202 15.53 8.21 -12.56
N LYS A 203 14.82 9.05 -11.79
CA LYS A 203 15.43 10.15 -11.01
C LYS A 203 15.58 9.74 -9.55
N ARG A 204 16.49 10.40 -8.81
CA ARG A 204 16.57 10.23 -7.35
C ARG A 204 15.23 10.60 -6.71
N LEU A 205 14.80 9.80 -5.74
CA LEU A 205 13.59 10.09 -4.98
C LEU A 205 13.79 11.37 -4.17
N LYS A 206 12.91 12.36 -4.38
CA LYS A 206 12.86 13.61 -3.61
C LYS A 206 11.43 13.81 -3.12
N ILE A 207 11.25 13.90 -1.81
CA ILE A 207 9.98 14.18 -1.17
C ILE A 207 9.91 15.67 -0.87
N ASP A 208 8.89 16.33 -1.41
CA ASP A 208 8.64 17.74 -1.13
C ASP A 208 7.59 17.87 -0.02
N TRP A 209 8.08 17.94 1.21
CA TRP A 209 7.26 18.03 2.43
C TRP A 209 6.34 19.25 2.48
N LYS A 210 6.73 20.34 1.77
CA LYS A 210 5.94 21.57 1.71
C LYS A 210 4.66 21.42 0.87
N GLN A 211 4.57 20.36 0.06
CA GLN A 211 3.37 20.05 -0.73
C GLN A 211 2.36 19.15 0.02
N PHE A 212 2.67 18.73 1.25
CA PHE A 212 1.72 17.93 2.02
C PHE A 212 0.51 18.79 2.38
N THR A 213 -0.68 18.25 2.16
CA THR A 213 -1.95 18.91 2.44
C THR A 213 -2.48 18.52 3.80
N PHE A 214 -3.09 19.50 4.49
CA PHE A 214 -3.84 19.26 5.73
C PHE A 214 -5.28 18.87 5.44
#